data_43843929d3b031da821a1849e3227299
#
_entry.id   43843929d3b031da821a1849e3227299
#
_cell.length_a   1.000
_cell.length_b   1.000
_cell.length_c   1.000
_cell.angle_alpha   90.00
_cell.angle_beta   90.00
_cell.angle_gamma   90.00
#
_symmetry.space_group_name_H-M   'P 1'
#
loop_
_entity.id
_entity.type
_entity.pdbx_description
1 polymer ?
#
loop_
_entity_poly.entity_id
_entity_poly.type
_entity_poly.pdbx_seq_one_letter_code
_entity_poly.pdbx_strand_id
1 'polypeptide(L)'
;MLRVLVMVSGGGTNLQAIIDAIDNKTIRNAKIVGVISNNAGAYALERAASHGIPSECISPKSYADRALFNEALLAGVKKYNPDLIVLAGFLVAIPPAMVEAFPYKIINIHPSLIPSFCGKGFYGLKVHEAALARGVKVTGATVHFVDEGTDTGRIIL
;
A
#
# COMPACT_ATOMS: atom_id res chain seq x y z
N MET A 1 13.22 -6.01 -15.60
CA MET A 1 12.87 -6.40 -14.21
C MET A 1 11.94 -5.35 -13.67
N LEU A 2 10.72 -5.71 -13.28
CA LEU A 2 9.69 -4.81 -12.76
C LEU A 2 10.15 -4.14 -11.47
N ARG A 3 10.06 -2.83 -11.41
CA ARG A 3 10.47 -2.01 -10.25
C ARG A 3 9.26 -1.75 -9.37
N VAL A 4 9.21 -2.38 -8.21
CA VAL A 4 8.07 -2.31 -7.29
C VAL A 4 8.41 -1.38 -6.12
N LEU A 5 7.59 -0.37 -5.89
CA LEU A 5 7.61 0.44 -4.67
C LEU A 5 6.50 -0.05 -3.75
N VAL A 6 6.79 -0.28 -2.49
CA VAL A 6 5.78 -0.71 -1.50
C VAL A 6 5.54 0.41 -0.50
N MET A 7 4.27 0.75 -0.28
CA MET A 7 3.87 1.77 0.69
C MET A 7 3.15 1.11 1.87
N VAL A 8 3.51 1.50 3.08
CA VAL A 8 3.12 0.84 4.34
C VAL A 8 2.80 1.85 5.43
N SER A 9 2.06 1.45 6.47
CA SER A 9 1.83 2.28 7.67
C SER A 9 2.19 1.59 8.99
N GLY A 10 2.32 0.27 9.01
CA GLY A 10 2.44 -0.51 10.24
C GLY A 10 3.41 -1.68 10.17
N GLY A 11 2.96 -2.86 10.58
CA GLY A 11 3.80 -4.05 10.77
C GLY A 11 4.45 -4.64 9.53
N GLY A 12 3.90 -4.39 8.33
CA GLY A 12 4.49 -4.81 7.05
C GLY A 12 4.42 -6.31 6.77
N THR A 13 3.40 -7.01 7.22
CA THR A 13 3.23 -8.44 6.92
C THR A 13 3.03 -8.71 5.43
N ASN A 14 2.27 -7.86 4.73
CA ASN A 14 2.13 -7.95 3.28
C ASN A 14 3.44 -7.59 2.54
N LEU A 15 4.21 -6.61 3.05
CA LEU A 15 5.55 -6.33 2.53
C LEU A 15 6.45 -7.56 2.66
N GLN A 16 6.46 -8.23 3.83
CA GLN A 16 7.23 -9.45 4.04
C GLN A 16 6.82 -10.55 3.06
N ALA A 17 5.52 -10.75 2.87
CA ALA A 17 5.03 -11.76 1.93
C ALA A 17 5.51 -11.50 0.49
N ILE A 18 5.60 -10.22 0.06
CA ILE A 18 6.14 -9.85 -1.26
C ILE A 18 7.64 -10.13 -1.32
N ILE A 19 8.40 -9.79 -0.27
CA ILE A 19 9.83 -10.07 -0.17
C ILE A 19 10.07 -11.58 -0.30
N ASP A 20 9.40 -12.38 0.52
CA ASP A 20 9.53 -13.84 0.54
C ASP A 20 9.18 -14.45 -0.82
N ALA A 21 8.13 -13.93 -1.49
CA ALA A 21 7.72 -14.41 -2.81
C ALA A 21 8.72 -14.06 -3.93
N ILE A 22 9.46 -12.98 -3.79
CA ILE A 22 10.57 -12.62 -4.70
C ILE A 22 11.77 -13.52 -4.42
N ASP A 23 12.15 -13.70 -3.16
CA ASP A 23 13.32 -14.48 -2.75
C ASP A 23 13.17 -15.96 -3.13
N ASN A 24 12.00 -16.53 -2.93
CA ASN A 24 11.70 -17.92 -3.31
C ASN A 24 11.34 -18.10 -4.80
N LYS A 25 11.41 -17.02 -5.61
CA LYS A 25 11.14 -17.00 -7.05
C LYS A 25 9.68 -17.33 -7.45
N THR A 26 8.74 -17.24 -6.54
CA THR A 26 7.29 -17.26 -6.85
C THR A 26 6.94 -16.03 -7.70
N ILE A 27 7.45 -14.85 -7.31
CA ILE A 27 7.43 -13.65 -8.15
C ILE A 27 8.77 -13.57 -8.89
N ARG A 28 8.71 -13.67 -10.22
CA ARG A 28 9.88 -13.59 -11.08
C ARG A 28 9.96 -12.23 -11.77
N ASN A 29 11.19 -11.82 -12.10
CA ASN A 29 11.45 -10.57 -12.84
C ASN A 29 10.94 -9.30 -12.16
N ALA A 30 10.83 -9.29 -10.83
CA ALA A 30 10.48 -8.11 -10.04
C ALA A 30 11.55 -7.87 -8.96
N LYS A 31 11.68 -6.62 -8.56
CA LYS A 31 12.46 -6.21 -7.39
C LYS A 31 11.76 -5.09 -6.64
N ILE A 32 11.84 -5.09 -5.32
CA ILE A 32 11.41 -3.96 -4.51
C ILE A 32 12.52 -2.90 -4.57
N VAL A 33 12.20 -1.73 -5.13
CA VAL A 33 13.16 -0.63 -5.29
C VAL A 33 13.14 0.34 -4.12
N GLY A 34 12.10 0.28 -3.29
CA GLY A 34 11.98 1.09 -2.10
C GLY A 34 10.74 0.77 -1.29
N VAL A 35 10.74 1.23 -0.05
CA VAL A 35 9.61 1.19 0.87
C VAL A 35 9.37 2.58 1.41
N ILE A 36 8.15 3.09 1.32
CA ILE A 36 7.75 4.36 1.91
C ILE A 36 6.73 4.10 3.02
N SER A 37 6.98 4.65 4.21
CA SER A 37 6.02 4.66 5.29
C SER A 37 5.58 6.09 5.63
N ASN A 38 4.30 6.25 6.02
CA ASN A 38 3.80 7.50 6.61
C ASN A 38 4.02 7.59 8.13
N ASN A 39 4.61 6.55 8.72
CA ASN A 39 4.84 6.43 10.16
C ASN A 39 6.27 5.99 10.42
N ALA A 40 7.03 6.81 11.14
CA ALA A 40 8.43 6.51 11.48
C ALA A 40 8.59 5.27 12.38
N GLY A 41 7.57 4.95 13.19
CA GLY A 41 7.54 3.76 14.05
C GLY A 41 7.02 2.50 13.35
N ALA A 42 6.84 2.49 12.04
CA ALA A 42 6.36 1.33 11.31
C ALA A 42 7.42 0.22 11.29
N TYR A 43 7.12 -0.95 11.85
CA TYR A 43 8.01 -2.11 11.83
C TYR A 43 8.36 -2.58 10.39
N ALA A 44 7.52 -2.23 9.42
CA ALA A 44 7.81 -2.44 8.01
C ALA A 44 9.14 -1.81 7.54
N LEU A 45 9.57 -0.69 8.16
CA LEU A 45 10.86 -0.06 7.85
C LEU A 45 12.04 -0.92 8.34
N GLU A 46 11.89 -1.58 9.50
CA GLU A 46 12.88 -2.54 10.01
C GLU A 46 12.98 -3.77 9.11
N ARG A 47 11.84 -4.27 8.60
CA ARG A 47 11.82 -5.36 7.61
C ARG A 47 12.57 -4.97 6.34
N ALA A 48 12.31 -3.77 5.81
CA ALA A 48 13.02 -3.27 4.64
C ALA A 48 14.54 -3.20 4.88
N ALA A 49 14.96 -2.65 6.02
CA ALA A 49 16.37 -2.52 6.40
C ALA A 49 17.04 -3.90 6.52
N SER A 50 16.39 -4.89 7.14
CA SER A 50 16.95 -6.25 7.32
C SER A 50 17.14 -6.99 5.99
N HIS A 51 16.43 -6.58 4.93
CA HIS A 51 16.57 -7.13 3.58
C HIS A 51 17.37 -6.23 2.63
N GLY A 52 18.00 -5.15 3.16
CA GLY A 52 18.79 -4.22 2.35
C GLY A 52 17.98 -3.40 1.35
N ILE A 53 16.67 -3.26 1.59
CA ILE A 53 15.76 -2.49 0.74
C ILE A 53 15.78 -1.03 1.18
N PRO A 54 16.07 -0.06 0.29
CA PRO A 54 15.99 1.36 0.62
C PRO A 54 14.62 1.72 1.16
N SER A 55 14.57 2.51 2.24
CA SER A 55 13.31 2.92 2.83
C SER A 55 13.36 4.33 3.38
N GLU A 56 12.22 5.00 3.39
CA GLU A 56 12.07 6.32 3.98
C GLU A 56 10.69 6.52 4.63
N CYS A 57 10.63 7.45 5.57
CA CYS A 57 9.39 7.88 6.17
C CYS A 57 8.99 9.27 5.65
N ILE A 58 7.79 9.37 5.08
CA ILE A 58 7.17 10.63 4.66
C ILE A 58 5.88 10.77 5.47
N SER A 59 5.96 11.43 6.62
CA SER A 59 4.85 11.52 7.56
C SER A 59 4.03 12.80 7.34
N PRO A 60 2.68 12.73 7.31
CA PRO A 60 1.84 13.93 7.27
C PRO A 60 2.12 14.91 8.41
N LYS A 61 2.59 14.40 9.56
CA LYS A 61 2.92 15.22 10.74
C LYS A 61 4.16 16.10 10.55
N SER A 62 4.98 15.83 9.54
CA SER A 62 6.21 16.58 9.25
C SER A 62 5.97 17.80 8.35
N TYR A 63 4.75 18.04 7.91
CA TYR A 63 4.40 19.11 6.98
C TYR A 63 3.33 20.02 7.57
N ALA A 64 3.39 21.31 7.21
CA ALA A 64 2.48 22.32 7.74
C ALA A 64 1.04 22.07 7.32
N ASP A 65 0.82 21.55 6.13
CA ASP A 65 -0.51 21.26 5.59
C ASP A 65 -0.51 20.02 4.68
N ARG A 66 -1.70 19.62 4.23
CA ARG A 66 -1.91 18.45 3.40
C ARG A 66 -1.32 18.61 1.99
N ALA A 67 -1.28 19.81 1.45
CA ALA A 67 -0.75 20.04 0.11
C ALA A 67 0.75 19.79 0.07
N LEU A 68 1.51 20.33 1.02
CA LEU A 68 2.94 20.10 1.14
C LEU A 68 3.27 18.62 1.38
N PHE A 69 2.49 17.93 2.20
CA PHE A 69 2.65 16.48 2.36
C PHE A 69 2.42 15.74 1.04
N ASN A 70 1.36 16.07 0.30
CA ASN A 70 1.02 15.42 -0.97
C ASN A 70 2.13 15.61 -2.01
N GLU A 71 2.70 16.81 -2.10
CA GLU A 71 3.84 17.13 -2.98
C GLU A 71 5.08 16.29 -2.58
N ALA A 72 5.41 16.25 -1.30
CA ALA A 72 6.54 15.48 -0.79
C ALA A 72 6.36 13.98 -1.03
N LEU A 73 5.15 13.45 -0.84
CA LEU A 73 4.84 12.05 -1.10
C LEU A 73 5.03 11.72 -2.58
N LEU A 74 4.50 12.53 -3.49
CA LEU A 74 4.67 12.34 -4.92
C LEU A 74 6.14 12.42 -5.34
N ALA A 75 6.89 13.39 -4.81
CA ALA A 75 8.32 13.52 -5.07
C ALA A 75 9.12 12.31 -4.56
N GLY A 76 8.83 11.83 -3.35
CA GLY A 76 9.42 10.63 -2.77
C GLY A 76 9.16 9.39 -3.62
N VAL A 77 7.93 9.19 -4.08
CA VAL A 77 7.59 8.08 -4.98
C VAL A 77 8.33 8.16 -6.30
N LYS A 78 8.37 9.34 -6.93
CA LYS A 78 9.08 9.56 -8.22
C LYS A 78 10.57 9.27 -8.14
N LYS A 79 11.21 9.53 -7.01
CA LYS A 79 12.64 9.28 -6.77
C LYS A 79 13.03 7.81 -6.99
N TYR A 80 12.13 6.88 -6.67
CA TYR A 80 12.36 5.45 -6.87
C TYR A 80 12.10 4.97 -8.31
N ASN A 81 11.51 5.82 -9.16
CA ASN A 81 11.13 5.47 -10.53
C ASN A 81 10.45 4.09 -10.64
N PRO A 82 9.31 3.87 -9.96
CA PRO A 82 8.64 2.58 -9.93
C PRO A 82 7.84 2.33 -11.22
N ASP A 83 7.78 1.06 -11.62
CA ASP A 83 6.84 0.58 -12.64
C ASP A 83 5.48 0.23 -12.01
N LEU A 84 5.50 -0.20 -10.74
CA LEU A 84 4.31 -0.57 -9.96
C LEU A 84 4.45 -0.06 -8.52
N ILE A 85 3.38 0.48 -7.98
CA ILE A 85 3.25 0.91 -6.60
C ILE A 85 2.23 0.00 -5.91
N VAL A 86 2.64 -0.63 -4.81
CA VAL A 86 1.78 -1.52 -4.02
C VAL A 86 1.47 -0.87 -2.68
N LEU A 87 0.20 -0.61 -2.41
CA LEU A 87 -0.26 -0.21 -1.09
C LEU A 87 -0.45 -1.47 -0.24
N ALA A 88 0.45 -1.69 0.69
CA ALA A 88 0.46 -2.85 1.58
C ALA A 88 0.09 -2.43 3.02
N GLY A 89 -1.14 -2.02 3.20
CA GLY A 89 -1.62 -1.45 4.46
C GLY A 89 -1.17 0.00 4.64
N PHE A 90 -1.19 0.79 3.58
CA PHE A 90 -0.95 2.23 3.63
C PHE A 90 -2.26 2.95 3.93
N LEU A 91 -2.35 3.60 5.10
CA LEU A 91 -3.59 4.14 5.65
C LEU A 91 -3.85 5.61 5.33
N VAL A 92 -2.98 6.24 4.56
CA VAL A 92 -3.16 7.63 4.12
C VAL A 92 -3.73 7.64 2.70
N ALA A 93 -4.75 8.47 2.49
CA ALA A 93 -5.35 8.61 1.16
C ALA A 93 -4.32 9.07 0.12
N ILE A 94 -4.30 8.42 -1.02
CA ILE A 94 -3.42 8.77 -2.15
C ILE A 94 -3.91 10.07 -2.79
N PRO A 95 -3.04 11.06 -2.98
CA PRO A 95 -3.44 12.32 -3.61
C PRO A 95 -3.79 12.12 -5.09
N PRO A 96 -4.79 12.86 -5.64
CA PRO A 96 -5.17 12.79 -7.05
C PRO A 96 -3.98 12.93 -8.01
N ALA A 97 -3.08 13.89 -7.76
CA ALA A 97 -1.88 14.09 -8.58
C ALA A 97 -0.97 12.85 -8.65
N MET A 98 -1.01 11.97 -7.64
CA MET A 98 -0.25 10.72 -7.67
C MET A 98 -0.95 9.67 -8.53
N VAL A 99 -2.29 9.60 -8.49
CA VAL A 99 -3.09 8.73 -9.37
C VAL A 99 -2.90 9.12 -10.83
N GLU A 100 -2.93 10.42 -11.13
CA GLU A 100 -2.68 10.97 -12.47
C GLU A 100 -1.25 10.69 -12.97
N ALA A 101 -0.24 10.79 -12.08
CA ALA A 101 1.16 10.54 -12.44
C ALA A 101 1.47 9.05 -12.69
N PHE A 102 0.66 8.15 -12.12
CA PHE A 102 0.86 6.70 -12.18
C PHE A 102 -0.42 5.94 -12.61
N PRO A 103 -0.98 6.23 -13.79
CA PRO A 103 -2.25 5.65 -14.24
C PRO A 103 -2.12 4.12 -14.36
N TYR A 104 -3.03 3.38 -13.70
CA TYR A 104 -3.03 1.90 -13.63
C TYR A 104 -1.72 1.28 -13.09
N LYS A 105 -0.94 2.04 -12.33
CA LYS A 105 0.31 1.56 -11.71
C LYS A 105 0.25 1.53 -10.18
N ILE A 106 -0.87 1.88 -9.57
CA ILE A 106 -1.06 1.81 -8.13
C ILE A 106 -2.11 0.75 -7.86
N ILE A 107 -1.73 -0.25 -7.07
CA ILE A 107 -2.64 -1.31 -6.63
C ILE A 107 -2.70 -1.35 -5.10
N ASN A 108 -3.85 -1.76 -4.58
CA ASN A 108 -4.08 -1.94 -3.16
C ASN A 108 -4.63 -3.33 -2.88
N ILE A 109 -4.31 -3.87 -1.71
CA ILE A 109 -4.98 -5.04 -1.16
C ILE A 109 -5.90 -4.61 -0.03
N HIS A 110 -7.21 -4.93 -0.16
CA HIS A 110 -8.22 -4.70 0.85
C HIS A 110 -8.67 -6.04 1.45
N PRO A 111 -8.75 -6.17 2.80
CA PRO A 111 -8.99 -7.45 3.46
C PRO A 111 -10.46 -7.87 3.49
N SER A 112 -11.22 -7.62 2.42
CA SER A 112 -12.58 -8.13 2.21
C SER A 112 -12.87 -8.37 0.73
N LEU A 113 -13.99 -9.01 0.45
CA LEU A 113 -14.53 -9.11 -0.92
C LEU A 113 -15.31 -7.84 -1.24
N ILE A 114 -14.67 -6.87 -1.90
CA ILE A 114 -15.32 -5.63 -2.33
C ILE A 114 -16.52 -5.97 -3.26
N PRO A 115 -17.69 -5.32 -3.07
CA PRO A 115 -17.96 -4.08 -2.33
C PRO A 115 -18.35 -4.24 -0.86
N SER A 116 -18.23 -5.43 -0.27
CA SER A 116 -18.55 -5.63 1.15
C SER A 116 -17.42 -5.14 2.06
N PHE A 117 -17.77 -4.52 3.19
CA PHE A 117 -16.84 -4.09 4.25
C PHE A 117 -15.65 -3.30 3.75
N CYS A 118 -15.89 -2.34 2.85
CA CYS A 118 -14.88 -1.45 2.27
C CYS A 118 -15.29 0.01 2.36
N GLY A 119 -14.38 0.91 1.98
CA GLY A 119 -14.60 2.35 2.03
C GLY A 119 -14.19 2.96 3.37
N LYS A 120 -14.66 4.19 3.61
CA LYS A 120 -14.27 4.98 4.78
C LYS A 120 -14.54 4.24 6.10
N GLY A 121 -13.50 4.09 6.92
CA GLY A 121 -13.58 3.45 8.23
C GLY A 121 -13.29 1.94 8.24
N PHE A 122 -13.26 1.29 7.09
CA PHE A 122 -12.93 -0.13 6.97
C PHE A 122 -11.45 -0.34 6.65
N TYR A 123 -10.66 -0.67 7.66
CA TYR A 123 -9.23 -1.00 7.53
C TYR A 123 -8.77 -1.94 8.65
N GLY A 124 -7.74 -2.73 8.36
CA GLY A 124 -7.12 -3.63 9.33
C GLY A 124 -8.12 -4.61 9.97
N LEU A 125 -8.02 -4.81 11.27
CA LEU A 125 -8.87 -5.74 12.02
C LEU A 125 -10.36 -5.37 12.01
N LYS A 126 -10.70 -4.09 11.87
CA LYS A 126 -12.10 -3.62 11.81
C LYS A 126 -12.90 -4.28 10.69
N VAL A 127 -12.24 -4.59 9.57
CA VAL A 127 -12.87 -5.30 8.44
C VAL A 127 -13.27 -6.71 8.86
N HIS A 128 -12.37 -7.43 9.52
CA HIS A 128 -12.63 -8.81 10.00
C HIS A 128 -13.68 -8.84 11.10
N GLU A 129 -13.60 -7.91 12.05
CA GLU A 129 -14.60 -7.76 13.12
C GLU A 129 -16.00 -7.49 12.55
N ALA A 130 -16.11 -6.61 11.56
CA ALA A 130 -17.37 -6.31 10.90
C ALA A 130 -17.93 -7.54 10.13
N ALA A 131 -17.08 -8.27 9.43
CA ALA A 131 -17.46 -9.49 8.72
C ALA A 131 -17.99 -10.56 9.70
N LEU A 132 -17.30 -10.77 10.82
CA LEU A 132 -17.72 -11.70 11.87
C LEU A 132 -19.03 -11.25 12.53
N ALA A 133 -19.15 -9.98 12.90
CA ALA A 133 -20.35 -9.42 13.51
C ALA A 133 -21.58 -9.54 12.58
N ARG A 134 -21.38 -9.38 11.27
CA ARG A 134 -22.44 -9.55 10.26
C ARG A 134 -22.83 -11.01 10.03
N GLY A 135 -21.96 -11.95 10.40
CA GLY A 135 -22.20 -13.38 10.23
C GLY A 135 -22.10 -13.87 8.80
N VAL A 136 -21.28 -13.21 7.96
CA VAL A 136 -21.04 -13.67 6.58
C VAL A 136 -20.36 -15.04 6.58
N LYS A 137 -20.71 -15.87 5.60
CA LYS A 137 -20.18 -17.25 5.50
C LYS A 137 -18.96 -17.35 4.62
N VAL A 138 -18.71 -16.33 3.79
CA VAL A 138 -17.58 -16.23 2.87
C VAL A 138 -16.96 -14.84 3.02
N THR A 139 -15.67 -14.79 3.13
CA THR A 139 -14.87 -13.55 3.11
C THR A 139 -13.55 -13.81 2.40
N GLY A 140 -12.78 -12.77 2.14
CA GLY A 140 -11.51 -12.88 1.43
C GLY A 140 -10.78 -11.55 1.38
N ALA A 141 -9.97 -11.39 0.34
CA ALA A 141 -9.26 -10.15 0.06
C ALA A 141 -9.46 -9.76 -1.40
N THR A 142 -9.37 -8.48 -1.68
CA THR A 142 -9.50 -7.92 -3.04
C THR A 142 -8.24 -7.14 -3.38
N VAL A 143 -7.66 -7.43 -4.54
CA VAL A 143 -6.64 -6.58 -5.15
C VAL A 143 -7.32 -5.71 -6.21
N HIS A 144 -7.13 -4.40 -6.12
CA HIS A 144 -7.75 -3.44 -7.03
C HIS A 144 -6.79 -2.32 -7.41
N PHE A 145 -7.02 -1.70 -8.55
CA PHE A 145 -6.37 -0.44 -8.89
C PHE A 145 -6.85 0.67 -7.96
N VAL A 146 -5.96 1.60 -7.68
CA VAL A 146 -6.28 2.79 -6.89
C VAL A 146 -6.70 3.91 -7.82
N ASP A 147 -7.86 4.50 -7.53
CA ASP A 147 -8.38 5.72 -8.12
C ASP A 147 -8.49 6.83 -7.07
N GLU A 148 -9.24 7.89 -7.35
CA GLU A 148 -9.42 9.02 -6.43
C GLU A 148 -10.34 8.70 -5.24
N GLY A 149 -11.11 7.62 -5.31
CA GLY A 149 -11.99 7.16 -4.23
C GLY A 149 -11.30 6.24 -3.23
N THR A 150 -12.02 5.88 -2.18
CA THR A 150 -11.55 4.90 -1.20
C THR A 150 -12.12 3.52 -1.55
N ASP A 151 -11.26 2.58 -1.92
CA ASP A 151 -11.60 1.21 -2.32
C ASP A 151 -12.59 1.13 -3.50
N THR A 152 -12.56 2.10 -4.40
CA THR A 152 -13.50 2.23 -5.53
C THR A 152 -12.92 1.83 -6.87
N GLY A 153 -11.61 1.67 -6.94
CA GLY A 153 -10.92 1.35 -8.18
C GLY A 153 -11.24 -0.05 -8.72
N ARG A 154 -10.95 -0.25 -9.99
CA ARG A 154 -11.25 -1.48 -10.71
C ARG A 154 -10.60 -2.70 -10.07
N ILE A 155 -11.37 -3.73 -9.80
CA ILE A 155 -10.92 -4.99 -9.20
C ILE A 155 -10.06 -5.76 -10.21
N ILE A 156 -8.95 -6.31 -9.70
CA ILE A 156 -8.01 -7.16 -10.45
C ILE A 156 -8.22 -8.62 -10.06
N LEU A 157 -8.30 -8.88 -8.73
CA LEU A 157 -8.39 -10.22 -8.16
C LEU A 157 -9.21 -10.21 -6.87
#